data_89d7f6c8d5c052989569702e0de91947
#
_entry.id   89d7f6c8d5c052989569702e0de91947
#
_cell.length_a   1.000
_cell.length_b   1.000
_cell.length_c   1.000
_cell.angle_alpha   90.00
_cell.angle_beta   90.00
_cell.angle_gamma   90.00
#
_symmetry.space_group_name_H-M   'P 1'
#
loop_
_entity.id
_entity.type
_entity.pdbx_description
1 polymer ?
#
loop_
_entity_poly.entity_id
_entity_poly.type
_entity_poly.pdbx_seq_one_letter_code
_entity_poly.pdbx_strand_id
1 'polypeptide(L)'
;MPLKMYTERWNETEKEMEKEYLAPRAWLRQPDPTVTYNFLMAWTFDDLFFYGRAFWYITSRTQDGFPSGFTRLPAGSVTTTDQAGPVWFAPSKEVYFQGNMIDPKDLVQFLSPIQGIVYMSEQTVATALKLEAARFRNAESSIPAGVLKQTGGEPLSASELADLASAFNAARATNQTAALNEFLSYTETTATPDKMLLIDAANYQALECARLTNVPPYLVGVSTGAYSYQSSEQARADLYIFGVQAYSQCLAATLSQNNVLPRGTYVEFDTDDFLIENEMADKMDSPDLPEENTQEELA
;
A
#
# COMPACT_ATOMS: atom_id res chain seq x y z
N MET A 1 -14.72 -7.26 -2.38
CA MET A 1 -14.84 -8.72 -2.65
C MET A 1 -15.51 -9.35 -1.43
N PRO A 2 -16.72 -9.91 -1.58
CA PRO A 2 -17.39 -10.63 -0.50
C PRO A 2 -16.70 -11.96 -0.22
N LEU A 3 -17.02 -12.58 0.93
CA LEU A 3 -16.55 -13.90 1.30
C LEU A 3 -17.60 -14.95 0.91
N LYS A 4 -17.18 -15.99 0.20
CA LYS A 4 -17.95 -17.20 -0.11
C LYS A 4 -17.54 -18.31 0.84
N MET A 5 -18.48 -19.18 1.22
CA MET A 5 -18.25 -20.35 2.07
C MET A 5 -18.50 -21.61 1.27
N TYR A 6 -17.63 -22.62 1.36
CA TYR A 6 -17.75 -23.84 0.61
C TYR A 6 -17.28 -25.06 1.42
N THR A 7 -17.68 -26.24 0.96
CA THR A 7 -17.12 -27.53 1.36
C THR A 7 -16.49 -28.20 0.15
N GLU A 8 -15.55 -29.08 0.38
CA GLU A 8 -14.92 -29.88 -0.68
C GLU A 8 -15.53 -31.28 -0.69
N ARG A 9 -16.00 -31.70 -1.85
CA ARG A 9 -16.54 -33.03 -2.07
C ARG A 9 -15.78 -33.71 -3.20
N TRP A 10 -15.44 -34.98 -2.99
CA TRP A 10 -14.82 -35.78 -4.05
C TRP A 10 -15.84 -36.10 -5.14
N ASN A 11 -15.55 -35.68 -6.38
CA ASN A 11 -16.33 -36.07 -7.55
C ASN A 11 -15.73 -37.33 -8.17
N GLU A 12 -16.44 -38.46 -8.08
CA GLU A 12 -15.97 -39.74 -8.60
C GLU A 12 -15.89 -39.80 -10.12
N THR A 13 -16.67 -38.96 -10.84
CA THR A 13 -16.71 -38.91 -12.29
C THR A 13 -15.51 -38.18 -12.85
N GLU A 14 -15.16 -37.05 -12.29
CA GLU A 14 -14.06 -36.19 -12.74
C GLU A 14 -12.75 -36.49 -12.01
N LYS A 15 -12.82 -37.30 -10.94
CA LYS A 15 -11.67 -37.68 -10.09
C LYS A 15 -10.93 -36.47 -9.50
N GLU A 16 -11.68 -35.43 -9.14
CA GLU A 16 -11.18 -34.22 -8.52
C GLU A 16 -12.04 -33.77 -7.36
N MET A 17 -11.51 -32.85 -6.54
CA MET A 17 -12.26 -32.22 -5.46
C MET A 17 -13.10 -31.08 -6.03
N GLU A 18 -14.40 -31.17 -5.89
CA GLU A 18 -15.34 -30.15 -6.32
C GLU A 18 -15.77 -29.29 -5.12
N LYS A 19 -15.89 -27.96 -5.36
CA LYS A 19 -16.38 -27.02 -4.36
C LYS A 19 -17.90 -26.96 -4.38
N GLU A 20 -18.51 -27.28 -3.26
CA GLU A 20 -19.93 -27.09 -3.04
C GLU A 20 -20.16 -25.83 -2.19
N TYR A 21 -20.69 -24.76 -2.80
CA TYR A 21 -20.91 -23.51 -2.12
C TYR A 21 -22.08 -23.56 -1.16
N LEU A 22 -21.85 -23.10 0.05
CA LEU A 22 -22.81 -23.06 1.13
C LEU A 22 -23.38 -21.64 1.32
N ALA A 23 -24.56 -21.55 1.91
CA ALA A 23 -25.09 -20.26 2.37
C ALA A 23 -24.12 -19.65 3.41
N PRO A 24 -23.60 -18.43 3.18
CA PRO A 24 -22.65 -17.83 4.08
C PRO A 24 -23.28 -17.55 5.46
N ARG A 25 -22.52 -17.80 6.53
CA ARG A 25 -22.93 -17.44 7.88
C ARG A 25 -23.11 -15.93 7.99
N ALA A 26 -24.01 -15.47 8.85
CA ALA A 26 -24.32 -14.05 9.00
C ALA A 26 -23.08 -13.21 9.31
N TRP A 27 -22.15 -13.71 10.12
CA TRP A 27 -20.92 -13.01 10.46
C TRP A 27 -19.94 -12.85 9.27
N LEU A 28 -20.00 -13.70 8.23
CA LEU A 28 -19.20 -13.50 7.02
C LEU A 28 -19.61 -12.24 6.25
N ARG A 29 -20.87 -11.82 6.37
CA ARG A 29 -21.36 -10.57 5.78
C ARG A 29 -21.14 -9.36 6.67
N GLN A 30 -21.20 -9.55 7.98
CA GLN A 30 -21.01 -8.51 8.98
C GLN A 30 -20.33 -9.11 10.22
N PRO A 31 -18.98 -9.24 10.21
CA PRO A 31 -18.26 -9.82 11.32
C PRO A 31 -18.37 -9.00 12.61
N ASP A 32 -18.34 -7.67 12.47
CA ASP A 32 -18.53 -6.72 13.58
C ASP A 32 -19.84 -5.96 13.35
N PRO A 33 -20.81 -6.04 14.29
CA PRO A 33 -22.09 -5.35 14.14
C PRO A 33 -21.99 -3.81 14.23
N THR A 34 -20.86 -3.27 14.70
CA THR A 34 -20.67 -1.83 14.92
C THR A 34 -20.08 -1.11 13.71
N VAL A 35 -19.46 -1.84 12.76
CA VAL A 35 -18.80 -1.28 11.59
C VAL A 35 -19.21 -2.03 10.33
N THR A 36 -19.04 -1.40 9.16
CA THR A 36 -19.32 -2.05 7.89
C THR A 36 -18.26 -3.11 7.57
N TYR A 37 -18.66 -4.13 6.79
CA TYR A 37 -17.76 -5.16 6.29
C TYR A 37 -16.52 -4.57 5.60
N ASN A 38 -16.73 -3.61 4.70
CA ASN A 38 -15.65 -2.99 3.93
C ASN A 38 -14.66 -2.25 4.83
N PHE A 39 -15.15 -1.55 5.86
CA PHE A 39 -14.30 -0.88 6.84
C PHE A 39 -13.42 -1.89 7.59
N LEU A 40 -14.04 -2.95 8.14
CA LEU A 40 -13.32 -3.98 8.89
C LEU A 40 -12.25 -4.66 8.02
N MET A 41 -12.60 -5.05 6.80
CA MET A 41 -11.66 -5.71 5.89
C MET A 41 -10.52 -4.78 5.47
N ALA A 42 -10.81 -3.53 5.09
CA ALA A 42 -9.77 -2.57 4.71
C ALA A 42 -8.74 -2.39 5.83
N TRP A 43 -9.17 -2.18 7.06
CA TRP A 43 -8.26 -2.02 8.19
C TRP A 43 -7.56 -3.33 8.60
N THR A 44 -8.15 -4.48 8.32
CA THR A 44 -7.48 -5.77 8.55
C THR A 44 -6.37 -6.01 7.52
N PHE A 45 -6.62 -5.66 6.25
CA PHE A 45 -5.58 -5.66 5.23
C PHE A 45 -4.47 -4.66 5.56
N ASP A 46 -4.82 -3.49 6.05
CA ASP A 46 -3.87 -2.46 6.48
C ASP A 46 -2.95 -2.98 7.59
N ASP A 47 -3.51 -3.64 8.62
CA ASP A 47 -2.73 -4.29 9.67
C ASP A 47 -1.77 -5.36 9.12
N LEU A 48 -2.24 -6.23 8.22
CA LEU A 48 -1.40 -7.25 7.59
C LEU A 48 -0.29 -6.64 6.75
N PHE A 49 -0.59 -5.58 6.01
CA PHE A 49 0.35 -4.88 5.16
C PHE A 49 1.44 -4.16 5.96
N PHE A 50 1.06 -3.40 6.98
CA PHE A 50 2.02 -2.63 7.78
C PHE A 50 2.77 -3.49 8.81
N TYR A 51 2.07 -4.37 9.52
CA TYR A 51 2.63 -5.10 10.66
C TYR A 51 2.90 -6.59 10.38
N GLY A 52 2.42 -7.13 9.27
CA GLY A 52 2.53 -8.56 8.96
C GLY A 52 1.61 -9.44 9.82
N ARG A 53 0.73 -8.84 10.61
CA ARG A 53 -0.25 -9.55 11.44
C ARG A 53 -1.48 -8.68 11.71
N ALA A 54 -2.63 -9.32 11.89
CA ALA A 54 -3.85 -8.66 12.30
C ALA A 54 -4.57 -9.48 13.38
N PHE A 55 -5.44 -8.84 14.15
CA PHE A 55 -6.11 -9.44 15.30
C PHE A 55 -7.60 -9.11 15.29
N TRP A 56 -8.44 -10.16 15.42
CA TRP A 56 -9.84 -10.00 15.71
C TRP A 56 -10.17 -10.62 17.06
N TYR A 57 -10.78 -9.83 17.95
CA TYR A 57 -11.31 -10.30 19.22
C TYR A 57 -12.69 -10.89 19.02
N ILE A 58 -12.94 -12.08 19.57
CA ILE A 58 -14.22 -12.78 19.48
C ILE A 58 -15.16 -12.20 20.53
N THR A 59 -16.20 -11.50 20.08
CA THR A 59 -17.19 -10.86 20.96
C THR A 59 -18.36 -11.75 21.31
N SER A 60 -18.67 -12.72 20.46
CA SER A 60 -19.77 -13.67 20.66
C SER A 60 -19.45 -15.02 20.01
N ARG A 61 -20.11 -16.07 20.55
CA ARG A 61 -20.00 -17.44 20.05
C ARG A 61 -21.38 -18.05 19.85
N THR A 62 -21.48 -19.02 18.92
CA THR A 62 -22.67 -19.86 18.75
C THR A 62 -22.81 -20.87 19.90
N GLN A 63 -23.96 -21.55 19.97
CA GLN A 63 -24.18 -22.62 20.96
C GLN A 63 -23.15 -23.77 20.81
N ASP A 64 -22.65 -24.01 19.61
CA ASP A 64 -21.60 -25.00 19.32
C ASP A 64 -20.20 -24.50 19.66
N GLY A 65 -20.05 -23.29 20.21
CA GLY A 65 -18.77 -22.70 20.62
C GLY A 65 -17.97 -22.00 19.50
N PHE A 66 -18.45 -22.00 18.26
CA PHE A 66 -17.80 -21.29 17.16
C PHE A 66 -18.01 -19.79 17.25
N PRO A 67 -17.04 -18.96 16.82
CA PRO A 67 -17.21 -17.52 16.77
C PRO A 67 -18.41 -17.09 15.90
N SER A 68 -19.13 -16.07 16.36
CA SER A 68 -20.28 -15.50 15.65
C SER A 68 -20.23 -13.97 15.55
N GLY A 69 -19.31 -13.33 16.25
CA GLY A 69 -19.07 -11.90 16.18
C GLY A 69 -17.64 -11.57 16.55
N PHE A 70 -17.13 -10.51 15.97
CA PHE A 70 -15.73 -10.11 16.12
C PHE A 70 -15.63 -8.60 16.26
N THR A 71 -14.50 -8.15 16.81
CA THR A 71 -14.07 -6.75 16.80
C THR A 71 -12.58 -6.70 16.49
N ARG A 72 -12.15 -5.86 15.54
CA ARG A 72 -10.75 -5.70 15.20
C ARG A 72 -9.99 -5.02 16.33
N LEU A 73 -8.84 -5.56 16.68
CA LEU A 73 -7.83 -4.90 17.50
C LEU A 73 -6.73 -4.35 16.59
N PRO A 74 -6.46 -3.02 16.60
CA PRO A 74 -5.39 -2.45 15.78
C PRO A 74 -4.03 -3.08 16.09
N ALA A 75 -3.34 -3.63 15.10
CA ALA A 75 -2.08 -4.35 15.30
C ALA A 75 -0.99 -3.50 15.97
N GLY A 76 -0.96 -2.18 15.69
CA GLY A 76 -0.04 -1.26 16.34
C GLY A 76 -0.27 -1.04 17.85
N SER A 77 -1.45 -1.42 18.35
CA SER A 77 -1.80 -1.32 19.79
C SER A 77 -1.73 -2.67 20.52
N VAL A 78 -1.39 -3.75 19.78
CA VAL A 78 -1.23 -5.09 20.33
C VAL A 78 0.24 -5.37 20.56
N THR A 79 0.58 -5.81 21.75
CA THR A 79 1.94 -6.27 22.11
C THR A 79 1.94 -7.75 22.46
N THR A 80 3.05 -8.42 22.17
CA THR A 80 3.26 -9.83 22.46
C THR A 80 4.59 -10.00 23.18
N THR A 81 4.66 -10.91 24.17
CA THR A 81 5.87 -11.14 24.97
C THR A 81 6.59 -12.43 24.59
N ASP A 82 5.85 -13.40 24.03
CA ASP A 82 6.37 -14.68 23.58
C ASP A 82 7.05 -14.61 22.18
N GLN A 83 6.73 -13.58 21.43
CA GLN A 83 7.33 -13.32 20.11
C GLN A 83 7.55 -11.81 19.91
N ALA A 84 8.67 -11.46 19.31
CA ALA A 84 8.97 -10.11 18.89
C ALA A 84 9.10 -10.04 17.37
N GLY A 85 8.46 -9.02 16.74
CA GLY A 85 8.69 -8.75 15.32
C GLY A 85 10.18 -8.58 15.00
N PRO A 86 10.56 -8.67 13.74
CA PRO A 86 9.71 -8.67 12.56
C PRO A 86 9.24 -10.06 12.08
N VAL A 87 9.75 -11.15 12.64
CA VAL A 87 9.45 -12.50 12.17
C VAL A 87 8.51 -13.20 13.15
N TRP A 88 7.35 -13.63 12.63
CA TRP A 88 6.35 -14.39 13.35
C TRP A 88 6.44 -15.87 12.93
N PHE A 89 6.47 -16.80 13.88
CA PHE A 89 6.59 -18.23 13.59
C PHE A 89 5.34 -19.02 13.95
N ALA A 90 4.43 -18.44 14.74
CA ALA A 90 3.16 -19.03 15.15
C ALA A 90 2.22 -17.96 15.72
N PRO A 91 0.92 -18.25 15.93
CA PRO A 91 0.05 -17.40 16.74
C PRO A 91 0.64 -17.23 18.15
N SER A 92 0.66 -15.97 18.63
CA SER A 92 1.18 -15.63 19.96
C SER A 92 0.28 -16.18 21.06
N LYS A 93 0.90 -16.66 22.13
CA LYS A 93 0.19 -17.17 23.32
C LYS A 93 0.03 -16.10 24.40
N GLU A 94 0.88 -15.09 24.39
CA GLU A 94 0.87 -13.98 25.35
C GLU A 94 0.62 -12.69 24.60
N VAL A 95 -0.66 -12.33 24.49
CA VAL A 95 -1.14 -11.16 23.74
C VAL A 95 -1.73 -10.15 24.70
N TYR A 96 -1.30 -8.89 24.56
CA TYR A 96 -1.76 -7.77 25.38
C TYR A 96 -2.34 -6.68 24.50
N PHE A 97 -3.49 -6.16 24.90
CA PHE A 97 -4.10 -5.00 24.28
C PHE A 97 -4.35 -3.93 25.36
N GLN A 98 -3.80 -2.74 25.16
CA GLN A 98 -3.86 -1.64 26.14
C GLN A 98 -3.40 -2.06 27.57
N GLY A 99 -2.40 -2.93 27.64
CA GLY A 99 -1.83 -3.44 28.90
C GLY A 99 -2.59 -4.60 29.54
N ASN A 100 -3.75 -5.00 29.02
CA ASN A 100 -4.51 -6.14 29.49
C ASN A 100 -4.21 -7.38 28.67
N MET A 101 -3.94 -8.50 29.34
CA MET A 101 -3.75 -9.80 28.70
C MET A 101 -5.09 -10.29 28.13
N ILE A 102 -5.06 -10.79 26.90
CA ILE A 102 -6.20 -11.40 26.25
C ILE A 102 -5.96 -12.91 26.14
N ASP A 103 -6.97 -13.73 26.44
CA ASP A 103 -6.88 -15.18 26.21
C ASP A 103 -6.77 -15.45 24.71
N PRO A 104 -5.73 -16.14 24.24
CA PRO A 104 -5.58 -16.52 22.83
C PRO A 104 -6.77 -17.27 22.23
N LYS A 105 -7.59 -17.93 23.05
CA LYS A 105 -8.82 -18.59 22.61
C LYS A 105 -9.89 -17.60 22.14
N ASP A 106 -9.83 -16.36 22.64
CA ASP A 106 -10.76 -15.30 22.25
C ASP A 106 -10.19 -14.38 21.16
N LEU A 107 -9.08 -14.83 20.52
CA LEU A 107 -8.45 -14.11 19.42
C LEU A 107 -8.40 -14.97 18.17
N VAL A 108 -8.71 -14.34 17.04
CA VAL A 108 -8.29 -14.81 15.72
C VAL A 108 -7.07 -14.00 15.32
N GLN A 109 -5.94 -14.68 15.10
CA GLN A 109 -4.67 -14.08 14.74
C GLN A 109 -4.37 -14.38 13.28
N PHE A 110 -4.31 -13.37 12.46
CA PHE A 110 -3.94 -13.46 11.06
C PHE A 110 -2.44 -13.20 10.94
N LEU A 111 -1.71 -14.15 10.36
CA LEU A 111 -0.26 -14.05 10.15
C LEU A 111 0.01 -13.99 8.65
N SER A 112 0.52 -12.85 8.19
CA SER A 112 0.88 -12.65 6.80
C SER A 112 2.08 -13.52 6.40
N PRO A 113 2.09 -14.12 5.20
CA PRO A 113 3.28 -14.77 4.64
C PRO A 113 4.35 -13.76 4.23
N ILE A 114 3.99 -12.48 4.15
CA ILE A 114 4.88 -11.36 3.81
C ILE A 114 5.13 -10.56 5.09
N GLN A 115 6.39 -10.23 5.33
CA GLN A 115 6.78 -9.39 6.45
C GLN A 115 6.17 -8.00 6.35
N GLY A 116 5.74 -7.43 7.48
CA GLY A 116 5.13 -6.10 7.51
C GLY A 116 6.09 -4.99 7.06
N ILE A 117 5.58 -4.06 6.28
CA ILE A 117 6.37 -2.97 5.68
C ILE A 117 7.10 -2.13 6.73
N VAL A 118 6.50 -1.90 7.89
CA VAL A 118 7.14 -1.16 9.00
C VAL A 118 8.54 -1.72 9.34
N TYR A 119 8.73 -3.02 9.20
CA TYR A 119 9.99 -3.69 9.52
C TYR A 119 10.97 -3.77 8.35
N MET A 120 10.48 -3.71 7.11
CA MET A 120 11.32 -3.86 5.90
C MET A 120 11.74 -2.52 5.30
N SER A 121 11.02 -1.44 5.57
CA SER A 121 11.07 -0.21 4.79
C SER A 121 11.74 0.96 5.49
N GLU A 122 12.32 0.79 6.67
CA GLU A 122 12.84 1.90 7.47
C GLU A 122 13.76 2.82 6.66
N GLN A 123 14.75 2.25 5.95
CA GLN A 123 15.68 3.04 5.14
C GLN A 123 15.01 3.65 3.91
N THR A 124 14.14 2.91 3.25
CA THR A 124 13.45 3.37 2.04
C THR A 124 12.51 4.54 2.37
N VAL A 125 11.72 4.43 3.44
CA VAL A 125 10.83 5.50 3.91
C VAL A 125 11.63 6.69 4.42
N ALA A 126 12.69 6.47 5.20
CA ALA A 126 13.55 7.55 5.68
C ALA A 126 14.21 8.32 4.51
N THR A 127 14.62 7.61 3.46
CA THR A 127 15.18 8.23 2.24
C THR A 127 14.12 9.04 1.49
N ALA A 128 12.90 8.49 1.33
CA ALA A 128 11.79 9.19 0.71
C ALA A 128 11.46 10.50 1.44
N LEU A 129 11.37 10.46 2.76
CA LEU A 129 11.09 11.64 3.59
C LEU A 129 12.20 12.71 3.48
N LYS A 130 13.47 12.29 3.47
CA LYS A 130 14.61 13.21 3.29
C LYS A 130 14.61 13.84 1.90
N LEU A 131 14.31 13.07 0.87
CA LEU A 131 14.22 13.56 -0.50
C LEU A 131 13.07 14.56 -0.65
N GLU A 132 11.90 14.27 -0.07
CA GLU A 132 10.77 15.18 -0.08
C GLU A 132 11.08 16.48 0.68
N ALA A 133 11.72 16.40 1.84
CA ALA A 133 12.18 17.55 2.58
C ALA A 133 13.23 18.38 1.80
N ALA A 134 14.09 17.74 1.00
CA ALA A 134 15.03 18.44 0.13
C ALA A 134 14.29 19.15 -1.02
N ARG A 135 13.30 18.50 -1.65
CA ARG A 135 12.45 19.10 -2.69
C ARG A 135 11.69 20.30 -2.13
N PHE A 136 11.07 20.16 -0.97
CA PHE A 136 10.35 21.23 -0.29
C PHE A 136 11.25 22.44 -0.04
N ARG A 137 12.44 22.25 0.53
CA ARG A 137 13.40 23.35 0.75
C ARG A 137 13.84 24.01 -0.55
N ASN A 138 14.03 23.24 -1.63
CA ASN A 138 14.38 23.83 -2.93
C ASN A 138 13.21 24.59 -3.56
N ALA A 139 11.98 24.17 -3.31
CA ALA A 139 10.77 24.87 -3.77
C ALA A 139 10.52 26.17 -2.97
N GLU A 140 10.83 26.16 -1.68
CA GLU A 140 10.68 27.33 -0.80
C GLU A 140 11.74 28.41 -1.09
N SER A 141 12.96 27.99 -1.45
CA SER A 141 14.06 28.91 -1.78
C SER A 141 14.19 29.06 -3.29
N SER A 142 13.72 30.17 -3.82
CA SER A 142 13.80 30.50 -5.25
C SER A 142 15.22 30.70 -5.78
N ILE A 143 16.21 30.77 -4.91
CA ILE A 143 17.60 31.02 -5.28
C ILE A 143 18.55 30.07 -4.51
N PRO A 144 19.47 29.37 -5.22
CA PRO A 144 20.42 28.48 -4.63
C PRO A 144 21.28 29.15 -3.54
N ALA A 145 21.68 28.40 -2.52
CA ALA A 145 22.65 28.87 -1.55
C ALA A 145 23.98 29.17 -2.25
N GLY A 146 24.67 30.18 -1.84
CA GLY A 146 25.94 30.60 -2.44
C GLY A 146 26.89 31.18 -1.41
N VAL A 147 28.11 31.45 -1.85
CA VAL A 147 29.12 32.11 -1.05
C VAL A 147 29.19 33.59 -1.49
N LEU A 148 28.99 34.47 -0.53
CA LEU A 148 29.29 35.88 -0.69
C LEU A 148 30.78 36.09 -0.31
N LYS A 149 31.61 36.38 -1.31
CA LYS A 149 33.05 36.52 -1.14
C LYS A 149 33.44 37.97 -1.28
N GLN A 150 34.23 38.46 -0.32
CA GLN A 150 34.93 39.74 -0.48
C GLN A 150 36.15 39.53 -1.39
N THR A 151 36.25 40.33 -2.45
CA THR A 151 37.31 40.26 -3.47
C THR A 151 38.32 41.39 -3.37
N GLY A 152 38.07 42.43 -2.52
CA GLY A 152 38.95 43.56 -2.31
C GLY A 152 38.49 44.44 -1.16
N GLY A 153 39.14 45.56 -0.95
CA GLY A 153 38.87 46.50 0.14
C GLY A 153 39.48 46.11 1.48
N GLU A 154 39.13 46.83 2.55
CA GLU A 154 39.54 46.50 3.91
C GLU A 154 38.84 45.23 4.41
N PRO A 155 39.56 44.30 5.05
CA PRO A 155 38.97 43.02 5.50
C PRO A 155 37.84 43.27 6.50
N LEU A 156 36.66 42.73 6.19
CA LEU A 156 35.50 42.77 7.09
C LEU A 156 35.69 41.82 8.26
N SER A 157 35.27 42.22 9.44
CA SER A 157 35.20 41.38 10.62
C SER A 157 34.13 40.26 10.48
N ALA A 158 34.22 39.22 11.30
CA ALA A 158 33.28 38.11 11.27
C ALA A 158 31.80 38.55 11.54
N SER A 159 31.62 39.58 12.37
CA SER A 159 30.30 40.17 12.63
C SER A 159 29.73 40.90 11.41
N GLU A 160 30.54 41.72 10.75
CA GLU A 160 30.13 42.43 9.54
C GLU A 160 29.82 41.49 8.38
N LEU A 161 30.56 40.39 8.23
CA LEU A 161 30.28 39.35 7.26
C LEU A 161 28.94 38.64 7.56
N ALA A 162 28.63 38.39 8.84
CA ALA A 162 27.36 37.77 9.24
C ALA A 162 26.18 38.71 8.98
N ASP A 163 26.31 40.01 9.30
CA ASP A 163 25.29 41.02 9.04
C ASP A 163 25.04 41.19 7.54
N LEU A 164 26.10 41.19 6.74
CA LEU A 164 26.02 41.28 5.29
C LEU A 164 25.31 40.07 4.70
N ALA A 165 25.65 38.86 5.15
CA ALA A 165 25.00 37.64 4.72
C ALA A 165 23.51 37.61 5.12
N SER A 166 23.19 38.09 6.33
CA SER A 166 21.81 38.20 6.81
C SER A 166 20.98 39.18 5.96
N ALA A 167 21.52 40.38 5.71
CA ALA A 167 20.88 41.41 4.87
C ALA A 167 20.66 40.92 3.42
N PHE A 168 21.68 40.24 2.86
CA PHE A 168 21.61 39.64 1.55
C PHE A 168 20.50 38.57 1.45
N ASN A 169 20.46 37.67 2.43
CA ASN A 169 19.42 36.63 2.50
C ASN A 169 18.01 37.22 2.70
N ALA A 170 17.87 38.26 3.51
CA ALA A 170 16.59 38.94 3.73
C ALA A 170 16.06 39.61 2.43
N ALA A 171 16.95 40.27 1.69
CA ALA A 171 16.58 40.85 0.40
C ALA A 171 16.16 39.78 -0.62
N ARG A 172 16.80 38.65 -0.60
CA ARG A 172 16.48 37.51 -1.48
C ARG A 172 15.18 36.82 -1.09
N ALA A 173 14.91 36.65 0.19
CA ALA A 173 13.67 36.05 0.67
C ALA A 173 12.41 36.82 0.23
N THR A 174 12.55 38.14 0.04
CA THR A 174 11.47 39.02 -0.45
C THR A 174 11.49 39.21 -1.98
N ASN A 175 12.29 38.45 -2.73
CA ASN A 175 12.49 38.60 -4.18
C ASN A 175 12.94 40.01 -4.60
N GLN A 176 13.63 40.75 -3.72
CA GLN A 176 14.19 42.04 -4.03
C GLN A 176 15.57 41.88 -4.69
N THR A 177 15.91 42.86 -5.56
CA THR A 177 17.22 42.88 -6.18
C THR A 177 18.27 43.24 -5.14
N ALA A 178 19.18 42.33 -4.85
CA ALA A 178 20.33 42.60 -4.00
C ALA A 178 21.40 43.35 -4.82
N ALA A 179 21.83 44.51 -4.35
CA ALA A 179 22.96 45.25 -4.95
C ALA A 179 24.24 44.89 -4.21
N LEU A 180 25.28 44.53 -4.97
CA LEU A 180 26.62 44.30 -4.48
C LEU A 180 27.55 45.41 -4.93
N ASN A 181 28.55 45.74 -4.13
CA ASN A 181 29.61 46.68 -4.52
C ASN A 181 30.70 45.93 -5.33
N GLU A 182 31.68 46.69 -5.86
CA GLU A 182 32.78 46.14 -6.68
C GLU A 182 33.67 45.14 -5.93
N PHE A 183 33.64 45.17 -4.58
CA PHE A 183 34.47 44.28 -3.74
C PHE A 183 33.72 43.05 -3.24
N LEU A 184 32.48 42.84 -3.66
CA LEU A 184 31.66 41.70 -3.27
C LEU A 184 31.23 40.91 -4.51
N SER A 185 31.53 39.61 -4.48
CA SER A 185 31.06 38.69 -5.50
C SER A 185 30.22 37.59 -4.89
N TYR A 186 29.13 37.26 -5.54
CA TYR A 186 28.28 36.13 -5.19
C TYR A 186 28.58 34.97 -6.13
N THR A 187 28.89 33.83 -5.58
CA THR A 187 29.10 32.58 -6.34
C THR A 187 28.15 31.52 -5.82
N GLU A 188 27.31 30.99 -6.70
CA GLU A 188 26.44 29.87 -6.37
C GLU A 188 27.28 28.63 -6.07
N THR A 189 27.05 28.03 -4.89
CA THR A 189 27.73 26.81 -4.46
C THR A 189 26.88 25.57 -4.56
N THR A 190 25.57 25.74 -4.65
CA THR A 190 24.64 24.60 -4.78
C THR A 190 24.43 24.26 -6.23
N ALA A 191 24.39 22.95 -6.49
CA ALA A 191 23.91 22.45 -7.77
C ALA A 191 22.48 22.93 -8.01
N THR A 192 22.17 23.36 -9.23
CA THR A 192 20.79 23.61 -9.63
C THR A 192 19.91 22.37 -9.38
N PRO A 193 18.59 22.49 -9.19
CA PRO A 193 17.69 21.34 -9.01
C PRO A 193 17.90 20.25 -10.07
N ASP A 194 18.18 20.64 -11.31
CA ASP A 194 18.51 19.71 -12.41
C ASP A 194 19.82 18.94 -12.16
N LYS A 195 20.83 19.60 -11.62
CA LYS A 195 22.11 18.95 -11.28
C LYS A 195 22.00 18.05 -10.06
N MET A 196 21.02 18.30 -9.19
CA MET A 196 20.72 17.43 -8.05
C MET A 196 19.91 16.19 -8.46
N LEU A 197 19.46 16.09 -9.71
CA LEU A 197 18.65 14.97 -10.21
C LEU A 197 17.43 14.67 -9.32
N LEU A 198 16.83 15.71 -8.73
CA LEU A 198 15.75 15.55 -7.74
C LEU A 198 14.50 14.86 -8.33
N ILE A 199 14.23 15.08 -9.62
CA ILE A 199 13.11 14.44 -10.32
C ILE A 199 13.42 12.95 -10.52
N ASP A 200 14.62 12.63 -11.00
CA ASP A 200 15.03 11.24 -11.23
C ASP A 200 15.13 10.47 -9.91
N ALA A 201 15.65 11.12 -8.86
CA ALA A 201 15.69 10.55 -7.52
C ALA A 201 14.29 10.30 -6.97
N ALA A 202 13.31 11.19 -7.22
CA ALA A 202 11.93 10.99 -6.81
C ALA A 202 11.25 9.85 -7.57
N ASN A 203 11.48 9.75 -8.89
CA ASN A 203 10.97 8.65 -9.71
C ASN A 203 11.58 7.31 -9.27
N TYR A 204 12.89 7.28 -9.01
CA TYR A 204 13.53 6.08 -8.47
C TYR A 204 12.96 5.70 -7.11
N GLN A 205 12.74 6.67 -6.21
CA GLN A 205 12.15 6.41 -4.90
C GLN A 205 10.71 5.91 -4.99
N ALA A 206 9.91 6.45 -5.90
CA ALA A 206 8.56 5.94 -6.16
C ALA A 206 8.59 4.48 -6.67
N LEU A 207 9.57 4.16 -7.53
CA LEU A 207 9.80 2.79 -8.00
C LEU A 207 10.21 1.85 -6.85
N GLU A 208 11.08 2.29 -5.94
CA GLU A 208 11.45 1.51 -4.75
C GLU A 208 10.25 1.29 -3.82
N CYS A 209 9.38 2.29 -3.64
CA CYS A 209 8.14 2.11 -2.89
C CYS A 209 7.21 1.10 -3.58
N ALA A 210 7.08 1.15 -4.91
CA ALA A 210 6.28 0.20 -5.68
C ALA A 210 6.82 -1.24 -5.53
N ARG A 211 8.13 -1.44 -5.60
CA ARG A 211 8.80 -2.74 -5.37
C ARG A 211 8.56 -3.27 -3.96
N LEU A 212 8.68 -2.39 -2.95
CA LEU A 212 8.48 -2.75 -1.56
C LEU A 212 7.05 -3.23 -1.26
N THR A 213 6.07 -2.62 -1.94
CA THR A 213 4.64 -2.91 -1.76
C THR A 213 4.11 -3.98 -2.70
N ASN A 214 4.94 -4.49 -3.63
CA ASN A 214 4.54 -5.37 -4.72
C ASN A 214 3.41 -4.78 -5.61
N VAL A 215 3.32 -3.45 -5.68
CA VAL A 215 2.38 -2.76 -6.56
C VAL A 215 3.04 -2.52 -7.90
N PRO A 216 2.42 -2.88 -9.03
CA PRO A 216 2.96 -2.59 -10.35
C PRO A 216 3.27 -1.09 -10.52
N PRO A 217 4.50 -0.70 -10.96
CA PRO A 217 4.95 0.70 -10.99
C PRO A 217 4.06 1.63 -11.81
N TYR A 218 3.44 1.13 -12.88
CA TYR A 218 2.55 1.93 -13.72
C TYR A 218 1.28 2.39 -13.00
N LEU A 219 0.82 1.65 -11.97
CA LEU A 219 -0.33 2.05 -11.15
C LEU A 219 -0.03 3.23 -10.22
N VAL A 220 1.23 3.47 -9.91
CA VAL A 220 1.68 4.64 -9.12
C VAL A 220 2.22 5.76 -10.02
N GLY A 221 1.97 5.69 -11.33
CA GLY A 221 2.34 6.74 -12.29
C GLY A 221 3.83 6.76 -12.69
N VAL A 222 4.60 5.72 -12.36
CA VAL A 222 6.00 5.59 -12.77
C VAL A 222 6.06 4.86 -14.11
N SER A 223 6.42 5.58 -15.18
CA SER A 223 6.62 5.00 -16.52
C SER A 223 7.95 4.25 -16.56
N THR A 224 7.90 2.95 -16.79
CA THR A 224 9.09 2.11 -17.04
C THR A 224 9.32 1.83 -18.54
N GLY A 225 8.70 2.61 -19.41
CA GLY A 225 8.95 2.62 -20.86
C GLY A 225 8.30 1.50 -21.69
N ALA A 226 7.83 0.42 -21.08
CA ALA A 226 7.36 -0.77 -21.83
C ALA A 226 5.85 -1.08 -21.68
N TYR A 227 5.12 -0.39 -20.81
CA TYR A 227 3.75 -0.78 -20.43
C TYR A 227 2.67 0.18 -20.91
N SER A 228 2.83 0.73 -22.11
CA SER A 228 1.96 1.78 -22.65
C SER A 228 0.53 1.34 -23.04
N TYR A 229 0.21 0.04 -23.01
CA TYR A 229 -1.06 -0.50 -23.51
C TYR A 229 -1.61 -1.67 -22.68
N GLN A 230 -1.56 -1.57 -21.37
CA GLN A 230 -2.31 -2.54 -20.57
C GLN A 230 -3.78 -2.11 -20.46
N SER A 231 -4.68 -3.07 -20.70
CA SER A 231 -6.09 -2.84 -20.44
C SER A 231 -6.31 -2.58 -18.91
N SER A 232 -7.36 -1.85 -18.56
CA SER A 232 -7.71 -1.64 -17.15
C SER A 232 -7.95 -2.96 -16.41
N GLU A 233 -8.33 -3.99 -17.12
CA GLU A 233 -8.57 -5.34 -16.66
C GLU A 233 -7.27 -6.05 -16.25
N GLN A 234 -6.27 -6.03 -17.13
CA GLN A 234 -4.96 -6.57 -16.79
C GLN A 234 -4.32 -5.83 -15.63
N ALA A 235 -4.50 -4.52 -15.55
CA ALA A 235 -4.02 -3.73 -14.43
C ALA A 235 -4.66 -4.14 -13.08
N ARG A 236 -5.96 -4.45 -13.07
CA ARG A 236 -6.66 -4.99 -11.89
C ARG A 236 -6.18 -6.39 -11.54
N ALA A 237 -6.05 -7.27 -12.54
CA ALA A 237 -5.54 -8.62 -12.35
C ALA A 237 -4.11 -8.63 -11.78
N ASP A 238 -3.22 -7.82 -12.34
CA ASP A 238 -1.84 -7.68 -11.86
C ASP A 238 -1.80 -7.16 -10.41
N LEU A 239 -2.59 -6.12 -10.08
CA LEU A 239 -2.68 -5.61 -8.72
C LEU A 239 -3.15 -6.69 -7.75
N TYR A 240 -4.16 -7.47 -8.14
CA TYR A 240 -4.67 -8.55 -7.31
C TYR A 240 -3.61 -9.64 -7.10
N ILE A 241 -3.05 -10.17 -8.20
CA ILE A 241 -2.12 -11.30 -8.17
C ILE A 241 -0.84 -10.94 -7.39
N PHE A 242 -0.24 -9.78 -7.68
CA PHE A 242 1.04 -9.41 -7.07
C PHE A 242 0.90 -8.70 -5.73
N GLY A 243 -0.11 -7.84 -5.56
CA GLY A 243 -0.23 -6.99 -4.37
C GLY A 243 -1.18 -7.52 -3.29
N VAL A 244 -2.28 -8.18 -3.66
CA VAL A 244 -3.39 -8.47 -2.74
C VAL A 244 -3.53 -9.95 -2.41
N GLN A 245 -3.26 -10.84 -3.35
CA GLN A 245 -3.57 -12.28 -3.25
C GLN A 245 -2.98 -12.94 -2.01
N ALA A 246 -1.73 -12.65 -1.66
CA ALA A 246 -1.07 -13.24 -0.50
C ALA A 246 -1.79 -12.90 0.82
N TYR A 247 -2.28 -11.67 0.94
CA TYR A 247 -3.04 -11.22 2.11
C TYR A 247 -4.46 -11.80 2.13
N SER A 248 -5.16 -11.82 0.99
CA SER A 248 -6.50 -12.40 0.90
C SER A 248 -6.51 -13.89 1.19
N GLN A 249 -5.52 -14.63 0.71
CA GLN A 249 -5.34 -16.04 1.02
C GLN A 249 -5.04 -16.25 2.52
N CYS A 250 -4.20 -15.41 3.12
CA CYS A 250 -3.94 -15.45 4.56
C CYS A 250 -5.22 -15.28 5.38
N LEU A 251 -6.06 -14.29 5.02
CA LEU A 251 -7.35 -14.06 5.68
C LEU A 251 -8.29 -15.26 5.49
N ALA A 252 -8.49 -15.72 4.26
CA ALA A 252 -9.36 -16.83 3.94
C ALA A 252 -8.93 -18.13 4.65
N ALA A 253 -7.63 -18.45 4.62
CA ALA A 253 -7.07 -19.63 5.29
C ALA A 253 -7.22 -19.56 6.82
N THR A 254 -7.00 -18.39 7.41
CA THR A 254 -7.16 -18.22 8.87
C THR A 254 -8.63 -18.34 9.28
N LEU A 255 -9.56 -17.76 8.51
CA LEU A 255 -11.00 -17.90 8.77
C LEU A 255 -11.52 -19.31 8.54
N SER A 256 -10.82 -20.12 7.74
CA SER A 256 -11.12 -21.54 7.49
C SER A 256 -10.57 -22.50 8.56
N GLN A 257 -9.89 -21.99 9.59
CA GLN A 257 -9.36 -22.83 10.66
C GLN A 257 -10.48 -23.44 11.51
N ASN A 258 -10.22 -24.64 12.06
CA ASN A 258 -11.19 -25.41 12.84
C ASN A 258 -11.64 -24.75 14.17
N ASN A 259 -10.94 -23.71 14.63
CA ASN A 259 -11.33 -22.89 15.78
C ASN A 259 -12.26 -21.73 15.40
N VAL A 260 -12.42 -21.46 14.10
CA VAL A 260 -13.29 -20.42 13.55
C VAL A 260 -14.51 -21.02 12.86
N LEU A 261 -14.30 -22.04 12.04
CA LEU A 261 -15.35 -22.75 11.31
C LEU A 261 -15.35 -24.27 11.64
N PRO A 262 -16.48 -24.96 11.44
CA PRO A 262 -16.53 -26.41 11.51
C PRO A 262 -15.55 -27.05 10.52
N ARG A 263 -15.01 -28.19 10.91
CA ARG A 263 -14.08 -28.96 10.08
C ARG A 263 -14.69 -29.28 8.72
N GLY A 264 -13.92 -29.09 7.64
CA GLY A 264 -14.35 -29.32 6.27
C GLY A 264 -15.15 -28.19 5.65
N THR A 265 -15.24 -27.05 6.35
CA THR A 265 -15.84 -25.82 5.83
C THR A 265 -14.76 -24.78 5.61
N TYR A 266 -14.75 -24.15 4.45
CA TYR A 266 -13.71 -23.23 4.02
C TYR A 266 -14.34 -21.90 3.56
N VAL A 267 -13.51 -20.88 3.52
CA VAL A 267 -13.87 -19.52 3.08
C VAL A 267 -12.90 -19.08 2.00
N GLU A 268 -13.40 -18.41 1.01
CA GLU A 268 -12.59 -17.74 -0.01
C GLU A 268 -13.20 -16.38 -0.37
N PHE A 269 -12.39 -15.48 -0.92
CA PHE A 269 -12.88 -14.21 -1.48
C PHE A 269 -13.49 -14.47 -2.85
N ASP A 270 -14.67 -13.88 -3.08
CA ASP A 270 -15.28 -13.83 -4.39
C ASP A 270 -14.53 -12.83 -5.27
N THR A 271 -13.77 -13.37 -6.21
CA THR A 271 -12.98 -12.59 -7.16
C THR A 271 -13.60 -12.53 -8.55
N ASP A 272 -14.69 -13.28 -8.78
CA ASP A 272 -15.27 -13.44 -10.12
C ASP A 272 -15.72 -12.09 -10.68
N ASP A 273 -16.53 -11.35 -9.93
CA ASP A 273 -16.99 -10.01 -10.38
C ASP A 273 -15.83 -9.01 -10.58
N PHE A 274 -14.73 -9.18 -9.84
CA PHE A 274 -13.59 -8.29 -9.93
C PHE A 274 -12.73 -8.55 -11.17
N LEU A 275 -12.64 -9.80 -11.60
CA LEU A 275 -11.81 -10.23 -12.73
C LEU A 275 -12.60 -10.34 -14.05
N ILE A 276 -13.93 -10.59 -13.99
CA ILE A 276 -14.78 -10.92 -15.16
C ILE A 276 -15.63 -9.75 -15.66
N GLU A 277 -15.69 -8.63 -14.94
CA GLU A 277 -16.62 -7.50 -15.26
C GLU A 277 -16.50 -6.96 -16.71
N ASN A 278 -15.48 -7.38 -17.48
CA ASN A 278 -15.23 -6.91 -18.84
C ASN A 278 -15.61 -7.86 -19.97
N GLU A 279 -15.92 -9.13 -19.74
CA GLU A 279 -16.43 -9.98 -20.85
C GLU A 279 -17.78 -9.49 -21.39
N MET A 280 -18.57 -8.79 -20.54
CA MET A 280 -19.83 -8.19 -21.00
C MET A 280 -19.62 -6.84 -21.71
N ALA A 281 -18.60 -6.07 -21.34
CA ALA A 281 -18.30 -4.80 -22.00
C ALA A 281 -17.75 -5.02 -23.40
N ASP A 282 -16.88 -6.01 -23.61
CA ASP A 282 -16.36 -6.37 -24.94
C ASP A 282 -17.46 -6.91 -25.89
N LYS A 283 -18.47 -7.59 -25.35
CA LYS A 283 -19.64 -8.04 -26.12
C LYS A 283 -20.59 -6.91 -26.50
N MET A 284 -20.58 -5.80 -25.76
CA MET A 284 -21.39 -4.63 -26.07
C MET A 284 -20.72 -3.66 -27.06
N ASP A 285 -19.39 -3.72 -27.18
CA ASP A 285 -18.62 -2.80 -28.04
C ASP A 285 -18.32 -3.36 -29.45
N SER A 286 -18.78 -4.57 -29.73
CA SER A 286 -18.78 -5.12 -31.10
C SER A 286 -20.13 -4.78 -31.77
N PRO A 287 -20.23 -3.70 -32.56
CA PRO A 287 -21.43 -3.50 -33.36
C PRO A 287 -21.50 -4.66 -34.39
N ASP A 288 -22.59 -5.41 -34.35
CA ASP A 288 -22.95 -6.33 -35.41
C ASP A 288 -22.97 -5.55 -36.74
N LEU A 289 -21.86 -5.63 -37.47
CA LEU A 289 -21.85 -5.17 -38.85
C LEU A 289 -22.77 -6.12 -39.63
N PRO A 290 -23.83 -5.62 -40.29
CA PRO A 290 -24.66 -6.47 -41.16
C PRO A 290 -23.81 -7.07 -42.25
N GLU A 291 -23.86 -8.39 -42.41
CA GLU A 291 -23.26 -9.11 -43.52
C GLU A 291 -23.78 -8.50 -44.81
N GLU A 292 -22.90 -7.87 -45.59
CA GLU A 292 -23.18 -7.44 -46.96
C GLU A 292 -23.41 -8.68 -47.81
N ASN A 293 -24.69 -8.95 -48.13
CA ASN A 293 -25.08 -9.93 -49.12
C ASN A 293 -24.62 -9.46 -50.47
N THR A 294 -23.46 -9.92 -50.89
CA THR A 294 -23.01 -9.84 -52.29
C THR A 294 -23.80 -10.89 -53.09
N GLN A 295 -24.97 -10.50 -53.60
CA GLN A 295 -25.57 -11.23 -54.72
C GLN A 295 -24.88 -10.80 -56.00
N GLU A 296 -24.07 -11.68 -56.56
CA GLU A 296 -23.68 -11.65 -57.95
C GLU A 296 -24.94 -11.84 -58.79
N GLU A 297 -25.37 -10.83 -59.51
CA GLU A 297 -26.24 -10.97 -60.68
C GLU A 297 -25.36 -11.02 -61.95
N LEU A 298 -25.33 -12.21 -62.52
CA LEU A 298 -24.91 -12.47 -63.90
C LEU A 298 -25.99 -11.93 -64.87
N ALA A 299 -25.61 -11.01 -65.75
CA ALA A 299 -26.18 -10.86 -67.09
C ALA A 299 -25.19 -10.12 -67.99
#